data_e8c3918f21803a11d41eda23be16b3cb
#
_entry.id   e8c3918f21803a11d41eda23be16b3cb
#
_cell.length_a   1.000
_cell.length_b   1.000
_cell.length_c   1.000
_cell.angle_alpha   90.00
_cell.angle_beta   90.00
_cell.angle_gamma   90.00
#
_symmetry.space_group_name_H-M   'P 1'
#
loop_
_entity.id
_entity.type
_entity.pdbx_description
1 polymer ?
#
loop_
_entity_poly.entity_id
_entity_poly.type
_entity_poly.pdbx_seq_one_letter_code
_entity_poly.pdbx_strand_id
1 'polypeptide(L)'
;FTLNGLTIKEAIAKTKVFVTEKQLGRVKTNYRLRDAIFSRQRYWGEPFPVYYKNGMPYMVPEECLPLELPEVDKYEPTETGEPPLGRATNWAWNEAEKKVVSKDLIDEKTVFALELNTMPGFAGSSAYYLRYMDPNNNEALVGKKAGEYWQNVDLYVGGTEHATGHLIYSRFWNKFLFDYGFSFKEEPFQKLINQGMIQGRSTQKITAKHLFSYHWVRKISMR
;
A
#
# COMPACT_ATOMS: atom_id res chain seq x y z
N PHE A 1 -27.96 32.40 25.27
CA PHE A 1 -26.76 31.74 24.74
C PHE A 1 -26.07 32.64 23.72
N THR A 2 -24.87 33.08 24.01
CA THR A 2 -24.09 33.94 23.11
C THR A 2 -22.71 33.33 22.82
N LEU A 3 -22.25 33.52 21.58
CA LEU A 3 -20.94 33.10 21.10
C LEU A 3 -20.01 34.28 20.77
N ASN A 4 -20.51 35.50 21.01
CA ASN A 4 -19.79 36.71 20.70
C ASN A 4 -18.46 36.78 21.50
N GLY A 5 -17.39 37.18 20.85
CA GLY A 5 -16.05 37.33 21.46
C GLY A 5 -15.28 36.01 21.64
N LEU A 6 -15.85 34.87 21.26
CA LEU A 6 -15.16 33.57 21.32
C LEU A 6 -14.43 33.27 20.00
N THR A 7 -13.32 32.55 20.12
CA THR A 7 -12.70 31.91 18.95
C THR A 7 -13.59 30.78 18.44
N ILE A 8 -13.38 30.34 17.18
CA ILE A 8 -14.14 29.23 16.56
C ILE A 8 -14.06 27.97 17.44
N LYS A 9 -12.91 27.67 17.99
CA LYS A 9 -12.70 26.47 18.83
C LYS A 9 -13.52 26.54 20.13
N GLU A 10 -13.49 27.67 20.80
CA GLU A 10 -14.26 27.93 22.02
C GLU A 10 -15.78 27.93 21.75
N ALA A 11 -16.19 28.57 20.66
CA ALA A 11 -17.60 28.59 20.24
C ALA A 11 -18.15 27.18 19.97
N ILE A 12 -17.39 26.34 19.26
CA ILE A 12 -17.74 24.94 19.03
C ILE A 12 -17.83 24.17 20.34
N ALA A 13 -16.86 24.31 21.24
CA ALA A 13 -16.88 23.64 22.54
C ALA A 13 -18.12 24.04 23.36
N LYS A 14 -18.37 25.35 23.48
CA LYS A 14 -19.55 25.89 24.19
C LYS A 14 -20.88 25.44 23.59
N THR A 15 -20.95 25.37 22.26
CA THR A 15 -22.15 24.89 21.57
C THR A 15 -22.42 23.42 21.84
N LYS A 16 -21.38 22.58 21.83
CA LYS A 16 -21.50 21.15 22.16
C LYS A 16 -22.07 20.92 23.56
N VAL A 17 -21.54 21.64 24.56
CA VAL A 17 -22.03 21.58 25.95
C VAL A 17 -23.48 22.03 26.01
N PHE A 18 -23.80 23.18 25.46
CA PHE A 18 -25.17 23.74 25.46
C PHE A 18 -26.21 22.79 24.86
N VAL A 19 -25.91 22.23 23.67
CA VAL A 19 -26.81 21.28 23.00
C VAL A 19 -27.05 20.03 23.83
N THR A 20 -26.02 19.53 24.50
CA THR A 20 -26.12 18.33 25.32
C THR A 20 -26.87 18.60 26.62
N GLU A 21 -26.56 19.68 27.35
CA GLU A 21 -27.22 20.06 28.61
C GLU A 21 -28.72 20.40 28.43
N LYS A 22 -29.03 21.06 27.32
CA LYS A 22 -30.43 21.40 27.02
C LYS A 22 -31.20 20.29 26.31
N GLN A 23 -30.60 19.14 26.12
CA GLN A 23 -31.19 17.98 25.43
C GLN A 23 -31.73 18.31 24.02
N LEU A 24 -31.14 19.31 23.35
CA LEU A 24 -31.52 19.73 22.00
C LEU A 24 -31.00 18.80 20.92
N GLY A 25 -30.06 17.93 21.28
CA GLY A 25 -29.42 16.98 20.37
C GLY A 25 -28.25 16.25 21.02
N ARG A 26 -27.49 15.55 20.21
CA ARG A 26 -26.29 14.83 20.64
C ARG A 26 -25.08 15.20 19.80
N VAL A 27 -23.90 15.25 20.44
CA VAL A 27 -22.62 15.37 19.71
C VAL A 27 -22.32 14.04 19.06
N LYS A 28 -22.13 14.05 17.72
CA LYS A 28 -21.75 12.87 16.94
C LYS A 28 -20.51 13.21 16.12
N THR A 29 -19.49 12.37 16.17
CA THR A 29 -18.35 12.43 15.27
C THR A 29 -18.66 11.59 14.04
N ASN A 30 -18.67 12.20 12.88
CA ASN A 30 -18.75 11.49 11.61
C ASN A 30 -17.34 11.44 10.98
N TYR A 31 -16.90 10.22 10.67
CA TYR A 31 -15.65 10.02 9.92
C TYR A 31 -15.98 10.02 8.43
N ARG A 32 -15.21 10.77 7.66
CA ARG A 32 -15.26 10.75 6.20
C ARG A 32 -13.93 10.27 5.70
N LEU A 33 -13.84 8.97 5.46
CA LEU A 33 -12.68 8.32 4.87
C LEU A 33 -12.93 8.12 3.38
N ARG A 34 -11.86 8.14 2.60
CA ARG A 34 -11.88 7.64 1.23
C ARG A 34 -11.60 6.15 1.27
N ASP A 35 -12.29 5.39 0.43
CA ASP A 35 -11.99 3.97 0.26
C ASP A 35 -10.57 3.82 -0.26
N ALA A 36 -9.83 2.89 0.33
CA ALA A 36 -8.50 2.51 -0.11
C ALA A 36 -8.60 1.15 -0.81
N ILE A 37 -8.26 1.15 -2.10
CA ILE A 37 -8.20 -0.08 -2.89
C ILE A 37 -6.77 -0.60 -2.84
N PHE A 38 -6.59 -1.79 -2.24
CA PHE A 38 -5.29 -2.47 -2.14
C PHE A 38 -5.07 -3.40 -3.32
N SER A 39 -5.33 -2.93 -4.54
CA SER A 39 -5.09 -3.67 -5.78
C SER A 39 -4.73 -2.74 -6.92
N ARG A 40 -4.01 -3.26 -7.91
CA ARG A 40 -3.61 -2.53 -9.11
C ARG A 40 -3.78 -3.41 -10.34
N GLN A 41 -4.23 -2.81 -11.41
CA GLN A 41 -4.34 -3.39 -12.74
C GLN A 41 -2.97 -3.32 -13.45
N ARG A 42 -1.98 -3.97 -12.86
CA ARG A 42 -0.58 -3.98 -13.35
C ARG A 42 -0.04 -5.39 -13.34
N TYR A 43 0.93 -5.66 -14.22
CA TYR A 43 1.67 -6.92 -14.20
C TYR A 43 2.68 -6.95 -13.03
N TRP A 44 3.54 -5.91 -12.95
CA TRP A 44 4.58 -5.84 -11.92
C TRP A 44 4.00 -5.46 -10.56
N GLY A 45 4.02 -6.41 -9.65
CA GLY A 45 3.56 -6.33 -8.26
C GLY A 45 3.43 -7.73 -7.68
N GLU A 46 3.30 -7.86 -6.36
CA GLU A 46 3.02 -9.13 -5.72
C GLU A 46 1.62 -9.61 -6.14
N PRO A 47 1.48 -10.83 -6.69
CA PRO A 47 0.17 -11.38 -7.02
C PRO A 47 -0.62 -11.70 -5.75
N PHE A 48 -1.94 -11.55 -5.81
CA PHE A 48 -2.80 -12.01 -4.72
C PHE A 48 -2.93 -13.53 -4.79
N PRO A 49 -2.63 -14.27 -3.71
CA PRO A 49 -2.83 -15.71 -3.67
C PRO A 49 -4.32 -16.05 -3.44
N VAL A 50 -5.16 -15.60 -4.36
CA VAL A 50 -6.62 -15.71 -4.26
C VAL A 50 -7.19 -16.28 -5.56
N TYR A 51 -8.10 -17.22 -5.43
CA TYR A 51 -8.93 -17.73 -6.52
C TYR A 51 -10.41 -17.56 -6.20
N TYR A 52 -11.26 -17.59 -7.21
CA TYR A 52 -12.69 -17.36 -7.08
C TYR A 52 -13.51 -18.62 -7.32
N LYS A 53 -14.38 -18.96 -6.37
CA LYS A 53 -15.30 -20.09 -6.45
C LYS A 53 -16.73 -19.59 -6.23
N ASN A 54 -17.56 -19.69 -7.23
CA ASN A 54 -18.91 -19.11 -7.22
C ASN A 54 -18.92 -17.59 -6.91
N GLY A 55 -17.94 -16.86 -7.41
CA GLY A 55 -17.78 -15.42 -7.18
C GLY A 55 -17.27 -15.05 -5.78
N MET A 56 -16.97 -16.01 -4.91
CA MET A 56 -16.40 -15.79 -3.60
C MET A 56 -14.88 -16.03 -3.60
N PRO A 57 -14.09 -15.16 -2.94
CA PRO A 57 -12.64 -15.31 -2.88
C PRO A 57 -12.23 -16.39 -1.88
N TYR A 58 -11.26 -17.20 -2.28
CA TYR A 58 -10.60 -18.22 -1.45
C TYR A 58 -9.08 -18.06 -1.54
N MET A 59 -8.39 -18.36 -0.44
CA MET A 59 -6.94 -18.28 -0.41
C MET A 59 -6.31 -19.54 -1.01
N VAL A 60 -5.25 -19.36 -1.80
CA VAL A 60 -4.34 -20.45 -2.16
C VAL A 60 -3.69 -20.97 -0.87
N PRO A 61 -3.58 -22.30 -0.68
CA PRO A 61 -2.97 -22.87 0.52
C PRO A 61 -1.54 -22.38 0.74
N GLU A 62 -1.16 -22.17 2.01
CA GLU A 62 0.13 -21.62 2.39
C GLU A 62 1.32 -22.44 1.87
N GLU A 63 1.19 -23.76 1.85
CA GLU A 63 2.20 -24.68 1.33
C GLU A 63 2.45 -24.55 -0.19
N CYS A 64 1.58 -23.81 -0.89
CA CYS A 64 1.70 -23.55 -2.33
C CYS A 64 2.25 -22.16 -2.66
N LEU A 65 2.69 -21.42 -1.64
CA LEU A 65 3.33 -20.11 -1.80
C LEU A 65 4.86 -20.26 -1.91
N PRO A 66 5.53 -19.36 -2.61
CA PRO A 66 5.01 -18.15 -3.25
C PRO A 66 4.26 -18.42 -4.54
N LEU A 67 3.23 -17.61 -4.83
CA LEU A 67 2.57 -17.57 -6.13
C LEU A 67 3.42 -16.69 -7.07
N GLU A 68 4.04 -17.28 -8.07
CA GLU A 68 4.89 -16.56 -9.03
C GLU A 68 4.08 -15.93 -10.15
N LEU A 69 4.55 -14.79 -10.66
CA LEU A 69 3.94 -14.14 -11.82
C LEU A 69 4.12 -15.01 -13.08
N PRO A 70 3.06 -15.22 -13.88
CA PRO A 70 3.14 -16.01 -15.10
C PRO A 70 3.78 -15.22 -16.23
N GLU A 71 4.28 -15.89 -17.24
CA GLU A 71 4.68 -15.25 -18.49
C GLU A 71 3.46 -14.69 -19.24
N VAL A 72 3.62 -13.52 -19.84
CA VAL A 72 2.62 -12.85 -20.68
C VAL A 72 3.27 -12.35 -21.96
N ASP A 73 2.49 -12.26 -23.02
CA ASP A 73 2.94 -11.73 -24.31
C ASP A 73 3.19 -10.21 -24.28
N LYS A 74 2.40 -9.48 -23.46
CA LYS A 74 2.48 -8.03 -23.27
C LYS A 74 2.11 -7.62 -21.87
N TYR A 75 2.69 -6.53 -21.38
CA TYR A 75 2.37 -5.92 -20.07
C TYR A 75 1.24 -4.87 -20.17
N GLU A 76 0.30 -5.09 -21.05
CA GLU A 76 -0.84 -4.23 -21.34
C GLU A 76 -2.15 -4.94 -20.94
N PRO A 77 -3.23 -4.19 -20.67
CA PRO A 77 -4.56 -4.79 -20.49
C PRO A 77 -4.96 -5.64 -21.69
N THR A 78 -5.89 -6.56 -21.48
CA THR A 78 -6.50 -7.31 -22.56
C THR A 78 -7.37 -6.40 -23.43
N GLU A 79 -7.78 -6.87 -24.60
CA GLU A 79 -8.68 -6.16 -25.51
C GLU A 79 -10.08 -5.95 -24.88
N THR A 80 -10.43 -6.76 -23.88
CA THR A 80 -11.67 -6.66 -23.07
C THR A 80 -11.53 -5.76 -21.86
N GLY A 81 -10.32 -5.22 -21.59
CA GLY A 81 -10.04 -4.31 -20.48
C GLY A 81 -9.64 -4.99 -19.16
N GLU A 82 -9.39 -6.31 -19.18
CA GLU A 82 -8.87 -7.02 -18.01
C GLU A 82 -7.42 -6.63 -17.73
N PRO A 83 -6.94 -6.75 -16.47
CA PRO A 83 -5.54 -6.53 -16.11
C PRO A 83 -4.58 -7.39 -16.94
N PRO A 84 -3.29 -7.01 -17.05
CA PRO A 84 -2.29 -7.75 -17.83
C PRO A 84 -2.17 -9.24 -17.51
N LEU A 85 -2.45 -9.67 -16.26
CA LEU A 85 -2.49 -11.10 -15.90
C LEU A 85 -3.59 -11.88 -16.63
N GLY A 86 -4.64 -11.22 -17.11
CA GLY A 86 -5.66 -11.82 -17.99
C GLY A 86 -5.11 -12.30 -19.33
N ARG A 87 -3.92 -11.84 -19.76
CA ARG A 87 -3.23 -12.30 -20.96
C ARG A 87 -2.47 -13.62 -20.76
N ALA A 88 -2.23 -14.01 -19.51
CA ALA A 88 -1.51 -15.25 -19.22
C ALA A 88 -2.30 -16.47 -19.66
N THR A 89 -1.62 -17.46 -20.23
CA THR A 89 -2.21 -18.76 -20.56
C THR A 89 -2.37 -19.60 -19.30
N ASN A 90 -1.34 -19.65 -18.45
CA ASN A 90 -1.32 -20.42 -17.21
C ASN A 90 -1.61 -19.52 -16.03
N TRP A 91 -2.88 -19.26 -15.75
CA TRP A 91 -3.30 -18.44 -14.61
C TRP A 91 -4.69 -18.86 -14.10
N ALA A 92 -4.80 -20.15 -13.74
CA ALA A 92 -5.95 -20.73 -13.08
C ALA A 92 -5.46 -21.65 -11.95
N TRP A 93 -6.26 -21.85 -10.93
CA TRP A 93 -5.95 -22.67 -9.76
C TRP A 93 -6.65 -24.01 -9.83
N ASN A 94 -5.90 -25.10 -9.87
CA ASN A 94 -6.44 -26.45 -9.69
C ASN A 94 -6.42 -26.81 -8.19
N GLU A 95 -7.60 -26.84 -7.57
CA GLU A 95 -7.76 -27.06 -6.13
C GLU A 95 -7.36 -28.49 -5.72
N ALA A 96 -7.62 -29.49 -6.59
CA ALA A 96 -7.30 -30.90 -6.30
C ALA A 96 -5.80 -31.17 -6.42
N GLU A 97 -5.14 -30.60 -7.44
CA GLU A 97 -3.71 -30.81 -7.69
C GLU A 97 -2.82 -29.78 -6.97
N LYS A 98 -3.42 -28.76 -6.35
CA LYS A 98 -2.73 -27.67 -5.63
C LYS A 98 -1.66 -26.98 -6.48
N LYS A 99 -1.99 -26.65 -7.72
CA LYS A 99 -1.06 -25.99 -8.64
C LYS A 99 -1.75 -25.03 -9.61
N VAL A 100 -0.97 -24.10 -10.16
CA VAL A 100 -1.40 -23.24 -11.27
C VAL A 100 -1.44 -24.04 -12.57
N VAL A 101 -2.51 -23.87 -13.32
CA VAL A 101 -2.75 -24.57 -14.59
C VAL A 101 -3.26 -23.60 -15.66
N SER A 102 -3.45 -24.09 -16.90
CA SER A 102 -4.02 -23.29 -17.99
C SER A 102 -5.43 -22.79 -17.64
N LYS A 103 -5.71 -21.52 -17.97
CA LYS A 103 -7.03 -20.92 -17.81
C LYS A 103 -8.11 -21.61 -18.65
N ASP A 104 -7.73 -22.29 -19.73
CA ASP A 104 -8.66 -23.03 -20.58
C ASP A 104 -9.28 -24.24 -19.87
N LEU A 105 -8.71 -24.64 -18.72
CA LEU A 105 -9.22 -25.74 -17.88
C LEU A 105 -10.22 -25.29 -16.82
N ILE A 106 -10.54 -23.99 -16.74
CA ILE A 106 -11.51 -23.48 -15.75
C ILE A 106 -12.87 -24.14 -15.97
N ASP A 107 -13.35 -24.86 -14.95
CA ASP A 107 -14.61 -25.61 -14.97
C ASP A 107 -15.56 -25.22 -13.82
N GLU A 108 -15.14 -24.27 -12.96
CA GLU A 108 -15.84 -23.80 -11.75
C GLU A 108 -16.19 -24.92 -10.75
N LYS A 109 -15.54 -26.09 -10.87
CA LYS A 109 -15.72 -27.25 -9.98
C LYS A 109 -14.41 -27.66 -9.31
N THR A 110 -13.35 -27.79 -10.08
CA THR A 110 -12.01 -28.20 -9.66
C THR A 110 -10.94 -27.21 -10.04
N VAL A 111 -11.15 -26.45 -11.11
CA VAL A 111 -10.24 -25.42 -11.61
C VAL A 111 -10.96 -24.08 -11.61
N PHE A 112 -10.36 -23.11 -10.95
CA PHE A 112 -10.93 -21.81 -10.67
C PHE A 112 -10.06 -20.68 -11.19
N ALA A 113 -10.68 -19.52 -11.49
CA ALA A 113 -9.97 -18.33 -11.91
C ALA A 113 -9.15 -17.73 -10.74
N LEU A 114 -7.87 -17.41 -10.99
CA LEU A 114 -7.03 -16.63 -10.07
C LEU A 114 -7.31 -15.13 -10.21
N GLU A 115 -7.02 -14.37 -9.13
CA GLU A 115 -7.08 -12.91 -9.15
C GLU A 115 -6.14 -12.33 -10.21
N LEU A 116 -6.65 -11.39 -11.00
CA LEU A 116 -5.90 -10.75 -12.11
C LEU A 116 -5.17 -9.47 -11.69
N ASN A 117 -5.53 -8.89 -10.55
CA ASN A 117 -4.86 -7.71 -10.01
C ASN A 117 -3.59 -8.12 -9.23
N THR A 118 -2.67 -7.20 -9.11
CA THR A 118 -1.51 -7.32 -8.23
C THR A 118 -1.63 -6.37 -7.04
N MET A 119 -0.89 -6.63 -5.98
CA MET A 119 -0.77 -5.71 -4.86
C MET A 119 -0.10 -4.41 -5.31
N PRO A 120 -0.35 -3.28 -4.63
CA PRO A 120 0.38 -2.04 -4.90
C PRO A 120 1.89 -2.24 -4.75
N GLY A 121 2.70 -1.51 -5.53
CA GLY A 121 4.16 -1.61 -5.47
C GLY A 121 4.78 -1.28 -4.10
N PHE A 122 4.01 -0.67 -3.19
CA PHE A 122 4.45 -0.44 -1.81
C PHE A 122 4.14 -1.61 -0.86
N ALA A 123 3.48 -2.69 -1.29
CA ALA A 123 3.11 -3.80 -0.42
C ALA A 123 4.34 -4.40 0.29
N GLY A 124 5.32 -4.86 -0.48
CA GLY A 124 6.57 -5.36 0.07
C GLY A 124 7.42 -4.30 0.76
N SER A 125 7.55 -3.12 0.14
CA SER A 125 8.37 -2.02 0.69
C SER A 125 7.83 -1.40 1.97
N SER A 126 6.58 -1.66 2.32
CA SER A 126 6.00 -1.16 3.57
C SER A 126 6.62 -1.77 4.83
N ALA A 127 7.12 -3.01 4.75
CA ALA A 127 7.71 -3.74 5.88
C ALA A 127 9.14 -4.23 5.61
N TYR A 128 9.84 -3.68 4.61
CA TYR A 128 11.17 -4.14 4.19
C TYR A 128 12.20 -4.11 5.33
N TYR A 129 12.10 -3.14 6.25
CA TYR A 129 13.01 -3.00 7.40
C TYR A 129 12.98 -4.21 8.32
N LEU A 130 11.85 -4.92 8.45
CA LEU A 130 11.78 -6.18 9.19
C LEU A 130 12.60 -7.27 8.50
N ARG A 131 12.47 -7.39 7.18
CA ARG A 131 13.26 -8.37 6.41
C ARG A 131 14.77 -8.08 6.49
N TYR A 132 15.19 -6.81 6.58
CA TYR A 132 16.60 -6.44 6.72
C TYR A 132 17.21 -6.88 8.06
N MET A 133 16.41 -7.12 9.08
CA MET A 133 16.88 -7.65 10.36
C MET A 133 17.33 -9.12 10.25
N ASP A 134 16.76 -9.85 9.27
CA ASP A 134 17.03 -11.30 9.09
C ASP A 134 16.88 -11.70 7.61
N PRO A 135 17.78 -11.20 6.73
CA PRO A 135 17.61 -11.27 5.28
C PRO A 135 17.69 -12.69 4.71
N ASN A 136 18.36 -13.62 5.40
CA ASN A 136 18.57 -14.98 4.95
C ASN A 136 17.56 -15.99 5.55
N ASN A 137 16.55 -15.52 6.25
CA ASN A 137 15.55 -16.38 6.84
C ASN A 137 14.52 -16.81 5.77
N ASN A 138 14.46 -18.11 5.49
CA ASN A 138 13.53 -18.68 4.52
C ASN A 138 12.21 -19.15 5.14
N GLU A 139 12.08 -19.13 6.47
CA GLU A 139 10.91 -19.65 7.19
C GLU A 139 9.98 -18.54 7.66
N ALA A 140 10.50 -17.32 7.91
CA ALA A 140 9.73 -16.21 8.42
C ALA A 140 10.21 -14.87 7.86
N LEU A 141 9.35 -13.85 7.91
CA LEU A 141 9.71 -12.47 7.54
C LEU A 141 10.90 -11.97 8.36
N VAL A 142 10.91 -12.28 9.66
CA VAL A 142 12.01 -12.06 10.60
C VAL A 142 11.92 -13.10 11.71
N GLY A 143 13.03 -13.76 12.02
CA GLY A 143 13.10 -14.73 13.10
C GLY A 143 13.00 -14.06 14.48
N LYS A 144 12.44 -14.77 15.45
CA LYS A 144 12.20 -14.26 16.80
C LYS A 144 13.46 -13.66 17.44
N LYS A 145 14.59 -14.36 17.37
CA LYS A 145 15.86 -13.92 17.98
C LYS A 145 16.36 -12.60 17.35
N ALA A 146 16.31 -12.47 16.03
CA ALA A 146 16.72 -11.25 15.34
C ALA A 146 15.78 -10.10 15.66
N GLY A 147 14.46 -10.34 15.63
CA GLY A 147 13.46 -9.33 15.92
C GLY A 147 13.45 -8.86 17.39
N GLU A 148 13.68 -9.75 18.37
CA GLU A 148 13.83 -9.38 19.78
C GLU A 148 15.09 -8.55 20.02
N TYR A 149 16.16 -8.78 19.25
CA TYR A 149 17.41 -8.01 19.33
C TYR A 149 17.27 -6.63 18.71
N TRP A 150 16.81 -6.55 17.45
CA TRP A 150 16.73 -5.29 16.69
C TRP A 150 15.50 -4.45 17.03
N GLN A 151 14.38 -5.10 17.37
CA GLN A 151 13.09 -4.50 17.72
C GLN A 151 12.52 -3.59 16.61
N ASN A 152 12.55 -2.27 16.82
CA ASN A 152 12.19 -1.27 15.82
C ASN A 152 13.42 -0.43 15.42
N VAL A 153 13.31 0.27 14.30
CA VAL A 153 14.41 1.06 13.74
C VAL A 153 14.71 2.26 14.62
N ASP A 154 15.98 2.42 15.08
CA ASP A 154 16.39 3.51 15.95
C ASP A 154 16.35 4.87 15.27
N LEU A 155 16.83 4.92 14.02
CA LEU A 155 16.90 6.14 13.22
C LEU A 155 16.47 5.88 11.79
N TYR A 156 15.44 6.59 11.34
CA TYR A 156 14.93 6.53 9.98
C TYR A 156 15.09 7.86 9.29
N VAL A 157 15.76 7.88 8.12
CA VAL A 157 16.07 9.08 7.37
C VAL A 157 15.36 9.03 6.02
N GLY A 158 14.56 10.05 5.71
CA GLY A 158 13.82 10.09 4.47
C GLY A 158 13.21 11.45 4.16
N GLY A 159 12.95 11.71 2.88
CA GLY A 159 12.38 12.98 2.42
C GLY A 159 10.90 13.17 2.79
N THR A 160 10.43 14.39 2.72
CA THR A 160 9.04 14.80 3.01
C THR A 160 8.03 14.15 2.06
N GLU A 161 8.43 13.77 0.86
CA GLU A 161 7.60 13.11 -0.14
C GLU A 161 7.04 11.77 0.34
N HIS A 162 7.72 11.13 1.31
CA HIS A 162 7.28 9.87 1.90
C HIS A 162 6.24 10.01 3.03
N ALA A 163 5.96 11.24 3.49
CA ALA A 163 5.04 11.48 4.60
C ALA A 163 3.61 11.00 4.30
N THR A 164 3.15 11.15 3.05
CA THR A 164 1.82 10.72 2.60
C THR A 164 1.84 9.40 1.82
N GLY A 165 2.96 8.72 1.79
CA GLY A 165 3.14 7.44 1.09
C GLY A 165 3.76 6.41 2.01
N HIS A 166 5.04 6.10 1.81
CA HIS A 166 5.76 5.03 2.51
C HIS A 166 5.62 5.08 4.04
N LEU A 167 5.71 6.26 4.68
CA LEU A 167 5.63 6.35 6.15
C LEU A 167 4.25 5.95 6.69
N ILE A 168 3.15 6.33 6.01
CA ILE A 168 1.80 5.89 6.40
C ILE A 168 1.68 4.38 6.24
N TYR A 169 2.12 3.83 5.11
CA TYR A 169 1.99 2.39 4.83
C TYR A 169 2.88 1.56 5.75
N SER A 170 4.12 1.99 6.01
CA SER A 170 5.01 1.31 6.95
C SER A 170 4.42 1.25 8.35
N ARG A 171 3.85 2.36 8.83
CA ARG A 171 3.21 2.41 10.14
C ARG A 171 1.96 1.54 10.19
N PHE A 172 1.12 1.57 9.16
CA PHE A 172 -0.07 0.73 9.07
C PHE A 172 0.28 -0.75 9.08
N TRP A 173 1.22 -1.18 8.21
CA TRP A 173 1.69 -2.55 8.15
C TRP A 173 2.33 -3.01 9.45
N ASN A 174 3.16 -2.16 10.07
CA ASN A 174 3.80 -2.52 11.33
C ASN A 174 2.78 -2.74 12.45
N LYS A 175 1.75 -1.89 12.56
CA LYS A 175 0.68 -2.08 13.55
C LYS A 175 -0.12 -3.34 13.28
N PHE A 176 -0.48 -3.59 12.03
CA PHE A 176 -1.13 -4.83 11.62
C PHE A 176 -0.28 -6.07 12.01
N LEU A 177 1.00 -6.07 11.64
CA LEU A 177 1.91 -7.15 11.96
C LEU A 177 2.13 -7.30 13.48
N PHE A 178 2.10 -6.20 14.23
CA PHE A 178 2.18 -6.22 15.70
C PHE A 178 0.93 -6.87 16.32
N ASP A 179 -0.26 -6.52 15.85
CA ASP A 179 -1.52 -7.10 16.32
C ASP A 179 -1.58 -8.62 16.08
N TYR A 180 -0.93 -9.10 15.03
CA TYR A 180 -0.81 -10.54 14.71
C TYR A 180 0.44 -11.22 15.29
N GLY A 181 1.29 -10.50 16.04
CA GLY A 181 2.47 -11.06 16.71
C GLY A 181 3.70 -11.23 15.82
N PHE A 182 3.73 -10.63 14.61
CA PHE A 182 4.87 -10.70 13.69
C PHE A 182 5.85 -9.53 13.85
N SER A 183 5.42 -8.41 14.40
CA SER A 183 6.30 -7.28 14.75
C SER A 183 6.52 -7.21 16.26
N PHE A 184 7.70 -6.75 16.65
CA PHE A 184 8.17 -6.75 18.06
C PHE A 184 7.86 -5.45 18.79
N LYS A 185 7.49 -4.41 18.07
CA LYS A 185 7.07 -3.09 18.61
C LYS A 185 5.89 -2.56 17.82
N GLU A 186 5.03 -1.81 18.48
CA GLU A 186 3.85 -1.20 17.88
C GLU A 186 4.23 -0.12 16.83
N GLU A 187 5.27 0.68 17.10
CA GLU A 187 5.76 1.71 16.20
C GLU A 187 7.03 1.23 15.46
N PRO A 188 7.12 1.41 14.11
CA PRO A 188 8.23 0.90 13.32
C PRO A 188 9.54 1.67 13.54
N PHE A 189 9.46 2.96 13.83
CA PHE A 189 10.61 3.87 13.89
C PHE A 189 10.61 4.65 15.19
N GLN A 190 11.76 4.70 15.87
CA GLN A 190 11.93 5.49 17.11
C GLN A 190 12.12 6.97 16.79
N LYS A 191 12.89 7.27 15.75
CA LYS A 191 13.21 8.65 15.35
C LYS A 191 13.21 8.78 13.84
N LEU A 192 12.48 9.76 13.32
CA LEU A 192 12.51 10.18 11.92
C LEU A 192 13.31 11.47 11.76
N ILE A 193 14.26 11.49 10.84
CA ILE A 193 14.92 12.71 10.37
C ILE A 193 14.50 12.94 8.92
N ASN A 194 13.86 14.08 8.70
CA ASN A 194 13.52 14.55 7.37
C ASN A 194 14.57 15.57 6.92
N GLN A 195 15.44 15.17 5.99
CA GLN A 195 16.53 16.00 5.50
C GLN A 195 16.08 17.07 4.48
N GLY A 196 14.80 17.07 4.09
CA GLY A 196 14.28 17.89 3.00
C GLY A 196 14.56 17.30 1.62
N MET A 197 14.23 18.06 0.57
CA MET A 197 14.42 17.62 -0.81
C MET A 197 15.84 17.84 -1.27
N ILE A 198 16.43 16.82 -1.93
CA ILE A 198 17.75 16.94 -2.57
C ILE A 198 17.61 17.85 -3.79
N GLN A 199 18.47 18.86 -3.86
CA GLN A 199 18.53 19.79 -4.98
C GLN A 199 19.83 19.58 -5.77
N GLY A 200 19.72 19.47 -7.10
CA GLY A 200 20.84 19.45 -8.01
C GLY A 200 21.03 20.80 -8.70
N ARG A 201 22.27 21.30 -8.77
CA ARG A 201 22.59 22.49 -9.55
C ARG A 201 22.85 22.06 -10.99
N SER A 202 21.99 22.50 -11.94
CA SER A 202 22.28 22.29 -13.36
C SER A 202 23.29 23.32 -13.85
N THR A 203 24.38 22.84 -14.47
CA THR A 203 25.44 23.68 -15.08
C THR A 203 25.34 23.70 -16.60
N GLN A 204 24.21 23.33 -17.19
CA GLN A 204 24.04 23.35 -18.66
C GLN A 204 24.07 24.79 -19.18
N LYS A 205 24.92 25.05 -20.20
CA LYS A 205 24.88 26.28 -20.98
C LYS A 205 23.60 26.30 -21.82
N ILE A 206 22.71 27.23 -21.49
CA ILE A 206 21.48 27.44 -22.24
C ILE A 206 21.80 28.34 -23.45
N THR A 207 21.78 27.78 -24.68
CA THR A 207 21.85 28.57 -25.90
C THR A 207 20.47 29.17 -26.18
N ALA A 208 20.44 30.32 -26.90
CA ALA A 208 19.20 31.05 -27.19
C ALA A 208 18.07 30.18 -27.82
N LYS A 209 18.42 29.11 -28.53
CA LYS A 209 17.46 28.15 -29.09
C LYS A 209 16.72 27.30 -28.06
N HIS A 210 17.25 27.16 -26.85
CA HIS A 210 16.65 26.37 -25.76
C HIS A 210 15.85 27.22 -24.75
N LEU A 211 15.92 28.57 -24.87
CA LEU A 211 15.24 29.46 -23.94
C LEU A 211 13.70 29.28 -23.97
N PHE A 212 13.13 29.03 -25.13
CA PHE A 212 11.68 28.84 -25.27
C PHE A 212 11.17 27.53 -24.73
N SER A 213 11.94 26.45 -24.80
CA SER A 213 11.55 25.14 -24.21
C SER A 213 11.68 25.14 -22.69
N TYR A 214 12.64 25.89 -22.14
CA TYR A 214 12.90 25.93 -20.68
C TYR A 214 11.85 26.74 -19.91
N HIS A 215 11.23 27.74 -20.54
CA HIS A 215 10.12 28.51 -19.93
C HIS A 215 8.88 27.64 -19.71
N TRP A 216 8.68 26.66 -20.58
CA TRP A 216 7.56 25.74 -20.49
C TRP A 216 7.76 24.69 -19.36
N VAL A 217 8.95 24.14 -19.23
CA VAL A 217 9.31 23.16 -18.19
C VAL A 217 9.27 23.78 -16.80
N ARG A 218 9.70 25.04 -16.66
CA ARG A 218 9.64 25.74 -15.37
C ARG A 218 8.23 26.00 -14.85
N LYS A 219 7.26 26.17 -15.76
CA LYS A 219 5.84 26.34 -15.40
C LYS A 219 5.17 25.05 -14.92
N ILE A 220 5.70 23.90 -15.31
CA ILE A 220 5.15 22.58 -14.92
C ILE A 220 5.71 22.12 -13.56
N SER A 221 6.94 22.52 -13.18
CA SER A 221 7.57 22.11 -11.94
C SER A 221 7.22 23.00 -10.72
N MET A 222 6.42 24.08 -10.92
CA MET A 222 5.98 24.98 -9.85
C MET A 222 4.47 24.91 -9.56
N ARG A 223 3.81 23.84 -9.95
CA ARG A 223 2.40 23.60 -9.60
C ARG A 223 2.23 22.31 -8.82
#